data_ffce2ced54a82b178e9fd6f14384e58c
#
_entry.id   ffce2ced54a82b178e9fd6f14384e58c
#
_cell.length_a   1.000
_cell.length_b   1.000
_cell.length_c   1.000
_cell.angle_alpha   90.00
_cell.angle_beta   90.00
_cell.angle_gamma   90.00
#
_symmetry.space_group_name_H-M   'P 1'
#
loop_
_entity.id
_entity.type
_entity.pdbx_description
1 polymer ?
#
loop_
_entity_poly.entity_id
_entity_poly.type
_entity_poly.pdbx_seq_one_letter_code
_entity_poly.pdbx_strand_id
1 'polypeptide(L)'
;MTLQFCSLSSGSSGNCYLAGSDRTLVLVDAGISARQITERLKRLGLRPEDLSGILVTHEHTDHIKGIDTLSKKYHLPLYMNRATEEQLRTLCRNREDMEIRLFENSETFLLGDLEVRAFPVSHDAADTVGFPCRREAPPSAPPRTRAASRRRSCRN
;
A
#
# COMPACT_ATOMS: atom_id res chain seq x y z
N MET A 1 10.94 15.26 1.08
CA MET A 1 10.46 13.88 1.04
C MET A 1 9.09 13.86 0.40
N THR A 2 8.99 13.19 -0.70
CA THR A 2 7.87 13.32 -1.64
C THR A 2 7.16 11.96 -1.75
N LEU A 3 5.83 11.96 -1.86
CA LEU A 3 5.12 10.79 -2.34
C LEU A 3 5.49 10.56 -3.80
N GLN A 4 5.80 9.32 -4.12
CA GLN A 4 6.15 8.89 -5.46
C GLN A 4 5.01 8.07 -6.05
N PHE A 5 4.77 8.23 -7.33
CA PHE A 5 3.80 7.44 -8.06
C PHE A 5 4.34 7.11 -9.45
N CYS A 6 4.23 5.86 -9.84
CA CYS A 6 4.67 5.39 -11.14
C CYS A 6 3.69 4.34 -11.70
N SER A 7 3.25 4.53 -12.93
CA SER A 7 2.49 3.49 -13.63
C SER A 7 3.46 2.43 -14.16
N LEU A 8 3.37 1.22 -13.64
CA LEU A 8 4.09 0.07 -14.18
C LEU A 8 3.35 -0.54 -15.38
N SER A 9 2.03 -0.50 -15.36
CA SER A 9 1.17 -0.91 -16.47
C SER A 9 -0.22 -0.29 -16.29
N SER A 10 -0.87 0.04 -17.40
CA SER A 10 -2.24 0.51 -17.41
C SER A 10 -2.96 0.06 -18.67
N GLY A 11 -4.28 -0.16 -18.58
CA GLY A 11 -5.14 -0.56 -19.68
C GLY A 11 -5.74 -1.95 -19.50
N SER A 12 -6.45 -2.43 -20.52
CA SER A 12 -7.18 -3.71 -20.50
C SER A 12 -6.27 -4.94 -20.42
N SER A 13 -4.98 -4.81 -20.73
CA SER A 13 -4.00 -5.90 -20.62
C SER A 13 -3.40 -6.07 -19.23
N GLY A 14 -3.70 -5.17 -18.32
CA GLY A 14 -3.29 -5.23 -16.92
C GLY A 14 -2.94 -3.88 -16.33
N ASN A 15 -3.33 -3.70 -15.06
CA ASN A 15 -3.13 -2.49 -14.29
C ASN A 15 -2.23 -2.77 -13.09
N CYS A 16 -1.20 -1.96 -12.93
CA CYS A 16 -0.26 -2.05 -11.83
C CYS A 16 0.43 -0.71 -11.63
N TYR A 17 0.32 -0.17 -10.43
CA TYR A 17 0.91 1.11 -10.09
C TYR A 17 1.80 0.97 -8.86
N LEU A 18 2.93 1.66 -8.88
CA LEU A 18 3.81 1.79 -7.72
C LEU A 18 3.52 3.14 -7.06
N ALA A 19 3.29 3.11 -5.78
CA ALA A 19 3.08 4.31 -4.97
C ALA A 19 3.86 4.21 -3.66
N GLY A 20 4.25 5.33 -3.09
CA GLY A 20 4.91 5.29 -1.79
C GLY A 20 5.73 6.50 -1.43
N SER A 21 6.44 6.37 -0.35
CA SER A 21 7.44 7.31 0.18
C SER A 21 8.85 6.75 -0.02
N ASP A 22 9.85 7.44 0.53
CA ASP A 22 11.23 6.94 0.55
C ASP A 22 11.41 5.69 1.45
N ARG A 23 10.44 5.38 2.31
CA ARG A 23 10.51 4.28 3.29
C ARG A 23 9.49 3.18 3.05
N THR A 24 8.37 3.49 2.44
CA THR A 24 7.27 2.55 2.25
C THR A 24 6.84 2.58 0.80
N LEU A 25 6.96 1.45 0.11
CA LEU A 25 6.54 1.27 -1.28
C LEU A 25 5.44 0.22 -1.34
N VAL A 26 4.38 0.52 -2.07
CA VAL A 26 3.26 -0.39 -2.28
C VAL A 26 2.91 -0.50 -3.75
N LEU A 27 2.40 -1.65 -4.15
CA LEU A 27 1.66 -1.76 -5.41
C LEU A 27 0.19 -1.44 -5.18
N VAL A 28 -0.40 -0.73 -6.12
CA VAL A 28 -1.85 -0.64 -6.28
C VAL A 28 -2.19 -1.50 -7.48
N ASP A 29 -2.83 -2.61 -7.22
CA ASP A 29 -3.07 -3.72 -8.13
C ASP A 29 -1.80 -4.38 -8.69
N ALA A 30 -1.95 -5.60 -9.17
CA ALA A 30 -0.91 -6.39 -9.81
C ALA A 30 -1.50 -7.16 -11.00
N GLY A 31 -2.01 -6.41 -11.98
CA GLY A 31 -2.79 -6.95 -13.10
C GLY A 31 -1.98 -7.54 -14.24
N ILE A 32 -0.67 -7.51 -14.18
CA ILE A 32 0.26 -8.19 -15.08
C ILE A 32 1.00 -9.31 -14.34
N SER A 33 1.72 -10.17 -15.06
CA SER A 33 2.43 -11.28 -14.41
C SER A 33 3.47 -10.80 -13.41
N ALA A 34 3.71 -11.61 -12.37
CA ALA A 34 4.75 -11.31 -11.38
C ALA A 34 6.14 -11.11 -12.00
N ARG A 35 6.45 -11.86 -13.07
CA ARG A 35 7.68 -11.70 -13.85
C ARG A 35 7.78 -10.29 -14.46
N GLN A 36 6.72 -9.84 -15.12
CA GLN A 36 6.69 -8.51 -15.73
C GLN A 36 6.80 -7.40 -14.67
N ILE A 37 6.15 -7.57 -13.52
CA ILE A 37 6.25 -6.62 -12.40
C ILE A 37 7.70 -6.56 -11.91
N THR A 38 8.33 -7.71 -11.68
CA THR A 38 9.73 -7.80 -11.24
C THR A 38 10.68 -7.12 -12.23
N GLU A 39 10.49 -7.36 -13.53
CA GLU A 39 11.31 -6.73 -14.57
C GLU A 39 11.15 -5.18 -14.58
N ARG A 40 9.94 -4.69 -14.38
CA ARG A 40 9.65 -3.24 -14.36
C ARG A 40 10.18 -2.57 -13.09
N LEU A 41 10.05 -3.22 -11.93
CA LEU A 41 10.68 -2.77 -10.69
C LEU A 41 12.20 -2.67 -10.83
N LYS A 42 12.82 -3.69 -11.46
CA LYS A 42 14.27 -3.71 -11.70
C LYS A 42 14.74 -2.51 -12.54
N ARG A 43 13.96 -2.08 -13.51
CA ARG A 43 14.26 -0.87 -14.32
C ARG A 43 14.27 0.41 -13.49
N LEU A 44 13.54 0.41 -12.36
CA LEU A 44 13.53 1.51 -11.39
C LEU A 44 14.57 1.34 -10.28
N GLY A 45 15.43 0.32 -10.35
CA GLY A 45 16.41 -0.01 -9.32
C GLY A 45 15.81 -0.65 -8.07
N LEU A 46 14.58 -1.20 -8.18
CA LEU A 46 13.82 -1.79 -7.09
C LEU A 46 13.71 -3.32 -7.26
N ARG A 47 13.42 -3.99 -6.14
CA ARG A 47 13.12 -5.43 -6.09
C ARG A 47 11.74 -5.64 -5.48
N PRO A 48 11.08 -6.78 -5.74
CA PRO A 48 9.81 -7.09 -5.06
C PRO A 48 9.91 -7.08 -3.53
N GLU A 49 11.06 -7.42 -2.96
CA GLU A 49 11.32 -7.42 -1.51
C GLU A 49 11.35 -6.01 -0.90
N ASP A 50 11.50 -4.98 -1.72
CA ASP A 50 11.46 -3.58 -1.27
C ASP A 50 10.02 -3.08 -1.09
N LEU A 51 9.02 -3.87 -1.52
CA LEU A 51 7.61 -3.57 -1.37
C LEU A 51 7.09 -3.92 0.03
N SER A 52 6.21 -3.09 0.55
CA SER A 52 5.55 -3.29 1.86
C SER A 52 4.20 -3.99 1.76
N GLY A 53 3.63 -4.09 0.57
CA GLY A 53 2.37 -4.78 0.34
C GLY A 53 1.73 -4.43 -0.99
N ILE A 54 0.57 -5.01 -1.23
CA ILE A 54 -0.25 -4.79 -2.44
C ILE A 54 -1.65 -4.36 -2.00
N LEU A 55 -2.08 -3.19 -2.45
CA LEU A 55 -3.44 -2.69 -2.29
C LEU A 55 -4.27 -3.18 -3.49
N VAL A 56 -5.33 -3.92 -3.23
CA VAL A 56 -6.19 -4.48 -4.29
C VAL A 56 -7.47 -3.66 -4.41
N THR A 57 -7.70 -3.07 -5.58
CA THR A 57 -8.88 -2.25 -5.83
C THR A 57 -10.14 -3.09 -6.04
N HIS A 58 -10.05 -4.17 -6.77
CA HIS A 58 -11.12 -5.13 -7.05
C HIS A 58 -10.57 -6.42 -7.68
N GLU A 59 -11.43 -7.42 -7.88
CA GLU A 59 -11.07 -8.79 -8.23
C GLU A 59 -10.90 -9.08 -9.72
N HIS A 60 -11.04 -8.11 -10.63
CA HIS A 60 -10.88 -8.38 -12.05
C HIS A 60 -9.47 -8.85 -12.40
N THR A 61 -9.36 -9.78 -13.35
CA THR A 61 -8.10 -10.46 -13.71
C THR A 61 -7.00 -9.48 -14.11
N ASP A 62 -7.34 -8.40 -14.79
CA ASP A 62 -6.42 -7.32 -15.18
C ASP A 62 -5.96 -6.43 -14.02
N HIS A 63 -6.38 -6.76 -12.78
CA HIS A 63 -5.93 -6.14 -11.53
C HIS A 63 -5.27 -7.11 -10.55
N ILE A 64 -5.47 -8.42 -10.72
CA ILE A 64 -5.00 -9.42 -9.74
C ILE A 64 -4.09 -10.51 -10.31
N LYS A 65 -3.79 -10.52 -11.59
CA LYS A 65 -3.07 -11.60 -12.27
C LYS A 65 -1.77 -12.05 -11.59
N GLY A 66 -1.00 -11.11 -11.05
CA GLY A 66 0.30 -11.37 -10.43
C GLY A 66 0.28 -11.53 -8.91
N ILE A 67 -0.87 -11.30 -8.24
CA ILE A 67 -0.89 -11.21 -6.77
C ILE A 67 -0.54 -12.52 -6.08
N ASP A 68 -1.01 -13.65 -6.62
CA ASP A 68 -0.76 -14.98 -6.05
C ASP A 68 0.74 -15.26 -5.97
N THR A 69 1.44 -15.13 -7.07
CA THR A 69 2.88 -15.37 -7.14
C THR A 69 3.67 -14.37 -6.29
N LEU A 70 3.34 -13.07 -6.36
CA LEU A 70 4.05 -12.04 -5.59
C LEU A 70 3.85 -12.23 -4.09
N SER A 71 2.61 -12.45 -3.66
CA SER A 71 2.30 -12.64 -2.24
C SER A 71 3.01 -13.85 -1.66
N LYS A 72 2.94 -15.00 -2.31
CA LYS A 72 3.55 -16.25 -1.82
C LYS A 72 5.07 -16.23 -1.88
N LYS A 73 5.64 -15.76 -2.99
CA LYS A 73 7.10 -15.80 -3.19
C LYS A 73 7.85 -14.78 -2.34
N TYR A 74 7.28 -13.59 -2.16
CA TYR A 74 7.92 -12.47 -1.47
C TYR A 74 7.27 -12.11 -0.13
N HIS A 75 6.28 -12.91 0.31
CA HIS A 75 5.54 -12.71 1.56
C HIS A 75 4.93 -11.30 1.67
N LEU A 76 4.41 -10.79 0.54
CA LEU A 76 3.78 -9.48 0.50
C LEU A 76 2.33 -9.57 1.00
N PRO A 77 1.96 -8.80 2.03
CA PRO A 77 0.59 -8.75 2.49
C PRO A 77 -0.32 -8.09 1.44
N LEU A 78 -1.51 -8.66 1.29
CA LEU A 78 -2.57 -8.16 0.40
C LEU A 78 -3.60 -7.40 1.23
N TYR A 79 -3.88 -6.18 0.85
CA TYR A 79 -4.89 -5.33 1.48
C TYR A 79 -6.10 -5.23 0.56
N MET A 80 -7.26 -5.66 1.03
CA MET A 80 -8.50 -5.65 0.27
C MET A 80 -9.73 -5.58 1.18
N ASN A 81 -10.88 -5.23 0.62
CA ASN A 81 -12.13 -5.35 1.35
C ASN A 81 -12.67 -6.79 1.31
N ARG A 82 -13.67 -7.06 2.15
CA ARG A 82 -14.25 -8.40 2.28
C ARG A 82 -14.88 -8.90 0.97
N ALA A 83 -15.58 -8.05 0.23
CA ALA A 83 -16.23 -8.45 -1.02
C ALA A 83 -15.19 -8.91 -2.05
N THR A 84 -14.09 -8.19 -2.20
CA THR A 84 -12.96 -8.59 -3.06
C THR A 84 -12.32 -9.88 -2.57
N GLU A 85 -12.15 -10.06 -1.27
CA GLU A 85 -11.59 -11.28 -0.69
C GLU A 85 -12.47 -12.50 -0.94
N GLU A 86 -13.77 -12.38 -0.83
CA GLU A 86 -14.73 -13.46 -1.13
C GLU A 86 -14.67 -13.90 -2.59
N GLN A 87 -14.57 -12.96 -3.52
CA GLN A 87 -14.39 -13.26 -4.94
C GLN A 87 -13.03 -13.92 -5.21
N LEU A 88 -11.97 -13.43 -4.57
CA LEU A 88 -10.63 -13.98 -4.68
C LEU A 88 -10.57 -15.45 -4.25
N ARG A 89 -11.42 -15.88 -3.30
CA ARG A 89 -11.54 -17.28 -2.87
C ARG A 89 -11.88 -18.22 -4.01
N THR A 90 -12.64 -17.75 -4.96
CA THR A 90 -13.04 -18.56 -6.13
C THR A 90 -11.97 -18.59 -7.23
N LEU A 91 -11.11 -17.57 -7.27
CA LEU A 91 -10.13 -17.35 -8.34
C LEU A 91 -8.74 -17.89 -8.00
N CYS A 92 -8.33 -17.85 -6.74
CA CYS A 92 -7.00 -18.27 -6.30
C CYS A 92 -7.05 -19.57 -5.52
N ARG A 93 -6.25 -20.55 -5.96
CA ARG A 93 -6.02 -21.79 -5.23
C ARG A 93 -4.93 -21.57 -4.14
N ASN A 94 -5.00 -22.36 -3.04
CA ASN A 94 -4.00 -22.33 -1.96
C ASN A 94 -3.81 -20.93 -1.35
N ARG A 95 -4.90 -20.31 -0.99
CA ARG A 95 -4.94 -18.98 -0.39
C ARG A 95 -4.34 -18.94 1.02
N GLU A 96 -4.22 -20.11 1.65
CA GLU A 96 -3.67 -20.28 3.01
C GLU A 96 -2.22 -19.76 3.13
N ASP A 97 -1.50 -19.70 2.01
CA ASP A 97 -0.12 -19.19 1.95
C ASP A 97 -0.05 -17.66 1.75
N MET A 98 -1.20 -16.97 1.67
CA MET A 98 -1.26 -15.52 1.47
C MET A 98 -1.62 -14.81 2.78
N GLU A 99 -0.89 -13.77 3.11
CA GLU A 99 -1.28 -12.85 4.18
C GLU A 99 -2.29 -11.84 3.65
N ILE A 100 -3.56 -11.98 4.06
CA ILE A 100 -4.63 -11.07 3.65
C ILE A 100 -5.02 -10.21 4.84
N ARG A 101 -5.02 -8.90 4.63
CA ARG A 101 -5.45 -7.88 5.59
C ARG A 101 -6.67 -7.18 5.06
N LEU A 102 -7.79 -7.35 5.76
CA LEU A 102 -9.07 -6.75 5.38
C LEU A 102 -9.17 -5.33 5.94
N PHE A 103 -9.78 -4.45 5.16
CA PHE A 103 -10.20 -3.11 5.59
C PHE A 103 -11.69 -2.92 5.27
N GLU A 104 -12.32 -2.01 5.99
CA GLU A 104 -13.69 -1.55 5.67
C GLU A 104 -13.64 -0.36 4.70
N ASN A 105 -14.66 -0.27 3.84
CA ASN A 105 -14.79 0.87 2.95
C ASN A 105 -14.89 2.16 3.75
N SER A 106 -14.21 3.20 3.30
CA SER A 106 -14.03 4.48 3.98
C SER A 106 -13.11 4.45 5.21
N GLU A 107 -12.53 3.29 5.52
CA GLU A 107 -11.51 3.18 6.56
C GLU A 107 -10.21 3.90 6.15
N THR A 108 -9.53 4.43 7.14
CA THR A 108 -8.17 4.94 7.03
C THR A 108 -7.24 4.07 7.87
N PHE A 109 -6.19 3.56 7.27
CA PHE A 109 -5.21 2.69 7.96
C PHE A 109 -3.78 3.10 7.61
N LEU A 110 -2.84 2.67 8.44
CA LEU A 110 -1.41 2.91 8.22
C LEU A 110 -0.75 1.70 7.58
N LEU A 111 0.08 1.97 6.58
CA LEU A 111 0.98 1.00 5.97
C LEU A 111 2.39 1.63 5.96
N GLY A 112 3.22 1.23 6.91
CA GLY A 112 4.48 1.92 7.17
C GLY A 112 4.26 3.38 7.55
N ASP A 113 4.84 4.30 6.80
CA ASP A 113 4.64 5.75 6.96
C ASP A 113 3.59 6.35 5.99
N LEU A 114 2.84 5.49 5.32
CA LEU A 114 1.73 5.89 4.46
C LEU A 114 0.41 5.80 5.24
N GLU A 115 -0.35 6.86 5.23
CA GLU A 115 -1.76 6.85 5.59
C GLU A 115 -2.56 6.57 4.32
N VAL A 116 -3.27 5.45 4.30
CA VAL A 116 -4.06 4.97 3.17
C VAL A 116 -5.53 5.04 3.55
N ARG A 117 -6.34 5.64 2.69
CA ARG A 117 -7.78 5.67 2.86
C ARG A 117 -8.44 4.89 1.73
N ALA A 118 -9.26 3.89 2.07
CA ALA A 118 -10.11 3.22 1.10
C ALA A 118 -11.38 4.03 0.88
N PHE A 119 -11.78 4.26 -0.36
CA PHE A 119 -13.06 4.89 -0.68
C PHE A 119 -13.75 4.14 -1.83
N PRO A 120 -15.08 3.97 -1.78
CA PRO A 120 -15.81 3.26 -2.82
C PRO A 120 -15.79 4.03 -4.13
N VAL A 121 -15.65 3.30 -5.23
CA VAL A 121 -15.68 3.83 -6.60
C VAL A 121 -16.73 3.05 -7.39
N SER A 122 -17.50 3.74 -8.22
CA SER A 122 -18.47 3.08 -9.10
C SER A 122 -17.75 2.27 -10.18
N HIS A 123 -17.96 0.96 -10.18
CA HIS A 123 -17.41 0.00 -11.13
C HIS A 123 -18.33 -1.22 -11.20
N ASP A 124 -18.13 -2.10 -12.19
CA ASP A 124 -18.87 -3.35 -12.40
C ASP A 124 -18.34 -4.57 -11.62
N ALA A 125 -17.42 -4.34 -10.68
CA ALA A 125 -16.90 -5.35 -9.74
C ALA A 125 -17.78 -5.47 -8.48
N ALA A 126 -17.48 -6.43 -7.62
CA ALA A 126 -18.23 -6.68 -6.39
C ALA A 126 -18.26 -5.46 -5.46
N ASP A 127 -17.13 -4.81 -5.27
CA ASP A 127 -17.03 -3.58 -4.45
C ASP A 127 -15.68 -2.89 -4.70
N THR A 128 -15.58 -2.12 -5.77
CA THR A 128 -14.34 -1.45 -6.17
C THR A 128 -14.01 -0.28 -5.24
N VAL A 129 -12.75 -0.21 -4.82
CA VAL A 129 -12.22 0.88 -4.00
C VAL A 129 -11.05 1.59 -4.66
N GLY A 130 -10.89 2.86 -4.38
CA GLY A 130 -9.70 3.64 -4.69
C GLY A 130 -8.89 3.93 -3.42
N PHE A 131 -7.62 4.27 -3.58
CA PHE A 131 -6.69 4.51 -2.48
C PHE A 131 -5.98 5.86 -2.62
N PRO A 132 -6.55 6.96 -2.14
CA PRO A 132 -5.75 8.14 -1.87
C PRO A 132 -4.78 7.82 -0.75
N CYS A 133 -3.51 8.06 -1.00
CA CYS A 133 -2.45 7.87 -0.02
C CYS A 133 -1.86 9.23 0.34
N ARG A 134 -1.59 9.43 1.62
CA ARG A 134 -0.78 10.56 2.09
C ARG A 134 0.29 10.04 3.04
N ARG A 135 1.33 10.80 3.19
CA ARG A 135 2.34 10.52 4.20
C ARG A 135 1.84 10.98 5.55
N GLU A 136 2.01 10.14 6.56
CA GLU A 136 1.77 10.56 7.94
C GLU A 136 2.74 11.69 8.31
N ALA A 137 2.21 12.78 8.88
CA ALA A 137 3.06 13.82 9.43
C ALA A 137 3.87 13.23 10.61
N PRO A 138 5.17 13.54 10.73
CA PRO A 138 5.91 13.13 11.92
C PRO A 138 5.20 13.67 13.16
N PRO A 139 5.13 12.91 14.28
CA PRO A 139 4.53 13.40 15.50
C PRO A 139 5.18 14.75 15.84
N SER A 140 4.38 15.78 16.06
CA SER A 140 4.86 17.10 16.45
C SER A 140 5.73 16.93 17.70
N ALA A 141 6.98 17.41 17.65
CA ALA A 141 7.85 17.39 18.82
C ALA A 141 7.11 18.04 20.00
N PRO A 142 7.12 17.45 21.19
CA PRO A 142 6.46 18.04 22.35
C PRO A 142 6.99 19.47 22.54
N PRO A 143 6.13 20.42 22.93
CA PRO A 143 6.57 21.80 23.12
C PRO A 143 7.76 21.81 24.09
N ARG A 144 8.86 22.44 23.67
CA ARG A 144 10.03 22.60 24.53
C ARG A 144 9.57 23.35 25.74
N THR A 145 9.50 22.70 26.89
CA THR A 145 9.31 23.35 28.17
C THR A 145 10.48 24.30 28.35
N ARG A 146 10.19 25.60 28.34
CA ARG A 146 11.15 26.64 28.68
C ARG A 146 11.65 26.32 30.10
N ALA A 147 12.90 25.89 30.19
CA ALA A 147 13.57 25.82 31.49
C ALA A 147 13.54 27.22 32.11
N ALA A 148 12.86 27.34 33.25
CA ALA A 148 12.84 28.58 34.03
C ALA A 148 14.28 28.87 34.46
N SER A 149 14.84 29.96 33.94
CA SER A 149 16.14 30.47 34.39
C SER A 149 16.02 30.91 35.84
N ARG A 150 16.50 30.11 36.76
CA ARG A 150 16.70 30.54 38.14
C ARG A 150 17.81 31.61 38.14
N ARG A 151 17.42 32.87 38.22
CA ARG A 151 18.33 33.95 38.55
C ARG A 151 18.83 33.67 39.96
N ARG A 152 20.11 33.33 40.08
CA ARG A 152 20.80 33.38 41.37
C ARG A 152 21.04 34.87 41.68
N SER A 153 20.33 35.35 42.69
CA SER A 153 20.61 36.62 43.32
C SER A 153 21.89 36.45 44.13
N CYS A 154 22.99 37.06 43.68
CA CYS A 154 24.14 37.34 44.56
C CYS A 154 23.76 38.52 45.43
N ARG A 155 23.63 38.29 46.76
CA ARG A 155 23.75 39.31 47.77
C ARG A 155 25.09 39.11 48.48
N ASN A 156 25.79 40.21 48.64
CA ASN A 156 27.01 40.44 49.35
C ASN A 156 27.28 39.54 50.54
#